data_d13bba4c70722d00cf04e1a3c294720b
#
_entry.id   d13bba4c70722d00cf04e1a3c294720b
#
_cell.length_a   1.000
_cell.length_b   1.000
_cell.length_c   1.000
_cell.angle_alpha   90.00
_cell.angle_beta   90.00
_cell.angle_gamma   90.00
#
_symmetry.space_group_name_H-M   'P 1'
#
loop_
_entity.id
_entity.type
_entity.pdbx_description
1 polymer ?
#
loop_
_entity_poly.entity_id
_entity_poly.type
_entity_poly.pdbx_seq_one_letter_code
_entity_poly.pdbx_strand_id
1 'polypeptide(L)'
;MKINLSADFTTRKELGNMHFDTYIIFGGCGFIGTHTANLLRTKYPDAKIIIADLLADGSTHSQKVDVRNPIELQGEFGKNTLIFNFAAIHRTPGHPDYAYFETNIRGAENVCEFARKHGIENIVFTSSIAPYGAAEDLKTEETLPTPNTPYGISKLVAEKIHREWAAEDSNRRLSIVRPGIVFGTGENGNMTRLYKALKKHKFAYAGRKDTIKACIYVKDLARVMLSMAENENADHIQLHNCCYYPSFTIERIANTMLKATGMKRRIPFIPHKPMMAAATICGLLGGLGLGICPARVKKLMISTNIDGQKLAKNYPLSYSLENAFKDWFKDCGEKELV
;
A
#
# COMPACT_ATOMS: atom_id res chain seq x y z
N MET A 1 -41.57 -22.38 -2.34
CA MET A 1 -41.33 -21.20 -3.18
C MET A 1 -39.81 -21.03 -3.30
N LYS A 2 -39.20 -21.56 -4.37
CA LYS A 2 -37.74 -21.51 -4.61
C LYS A 2 -37.44 -20.17 -5.27
N ILE A 3 -36.64 -19.33 -4.59
CA ILE A 3 -36.14 -18.11 -5.18
C ILE A 3 -34.86 -18.47 -5.94
N ASN A 4 -34.96 -18.42 -7.26
CA ASN A 4 -33.84 -18.52 -8.21
C ASN A 4 -33.06 -17.19 -8.15
N LEU A 5 -31.84 -17.24 -7.62
CA LEU A 5 -30.86 -16.17 -7.73
C LEU A 5 -29.87 -16.50 -8.84
N SER A 6 -30.35 -16.42 -10.09
CA SER A 6 -29.48 -16.20 -11.23
C SER A 6 -29.41 -14.70 -11.47
N ALA A 7 -28.50 -14.01 -10.79
CA ALA A 7 -28.17 -12.63 -11.10
C ALA A 7 -27.31 -12.61 -12.36
N ASP A 8 -27.90 -12.11 -13.44
CA ASP A 8 -27.29 -11.81 -14.72
C ASP A 8 -26.00 -10.97 -14.57
N PHE A 9 -24.87 -11.59 -14.92
CA PHE A 9 -23.56 -10.94 -15.05
C PHE A 9 -23.32 -10.39 -16.47
N THR A 10 -24.38 -10.07 -17.19
CA THR A 10 -24.31 -9.54 -18.57
C THR A 10 -24.88 -8.13 -18.66
N THR A 11 -24.06 -7.12 -18.31
CA THR A 11 -23.97 -5.79 -18.96
C THR A 11 -22.93 -4.93 -18.23
N ARG A 12 -21.66 -5.38 -18.15
CA ARG A 12 -20.56 -4.40 -18.13
C ARG A 12 -20.39 -3.96 -19.59
N LYS A 13 -20.75 -2.71 -19.89
CA LYS A 13 -20.20 -1.99 -21.03
C LYS A 13 -18.72 -2.41 -21.13
N GLU A 14 -18.29 -2.89 -22.28
CA GLU A 14 -16.86 -3.07 -22.56
C GLU A 14 -16.24 -1.69 -22.37
N LEU A 15 -15.64 -1.47 -21.19
CA LEU A 15 -14.82 -0.32 -20.92
C LEU A 15 -13.63 -0.49 -21.84
N GLY A 16 -13.43 0.44 -22.77
CA GLY A 16 -12.21 0.46 -23.56
C GLY A 16 -11.03 0.39 -22.60
N ASN A 17 -10.21 -0.63 -22.77
CA ASN A 17 -9.03 -0.85 -21.94
C ASN A 17 -7.80 -0.41 -22.69
N MET A 18 -7.03 0.50 -22.10
CA MET A 18 -5.69 0.79 -22.58
C MET A 18 -4.83 -0.47 -22.52
N HIS A 19 -4.04 -0.70 -23.55
CA HIS A 19 -3.12 -1.83 -23.62
C HIS A 19 -1.67 -1.33 -23.57
N PHE A 20 -0.85 -2.02 -22.77
CA PHE A 20 0.57 -1.71 -22.64
C PHE A 20 1.41 -2.92 -23.04
N ASP A 21 2.45 -2.67 -23.84
CA ASP A 21 3.39 -3.70 -24.28
C ASP A 21 4.57 -3.86 -23.32
N THR A 22 4.85 -2.80 -22.57
CA THR A 22 5.98 -2.74 -21.65
C THR A 22 5.54 -2.19 -20.29
N TYR A 23 5.98 -2.85 -19.23
CA TYR A 23 5.77 -2.44 -17.84
C TYR A 23 7.11 -2.24 -17.16
N ILE A 24 7.32 -1.08 -16.54
CA ILE A 24 8.50 -0.80 -15.73
C ILE A 24 8.07 -0.67 -14.27
N ILE A 25 8.71 -1.42 -13.38
CA ILE A 25 8.38 -1.44 -11.96
C ILE A 25 9.58 -0.94 -11.16
N PHE A 26 9.61 0.35 -10.85
CA PHE A 26 10.58 0.93 -9.91
C PHE A 26 10.25 0.49 -8.49
N GLY A 27 11.23 -0.06 -7.77
CA GLY A 27 11.01 -0.73 -6.49
C GLY A 27 10.39 -2.13 -6.65
N GLY A 28 10.65 -2.79 -7.78
CA GLY A 28 10.04 -4.04 -8.17
C GLY A 28 10.42 -5.26 -7.34
N CYS A 29 11.58 -5.24 -6.66
CA CYS A 29 11.97 -6.28 -5.69
C CYS A 29 11.29 -6.12 -4.33
N GLY A 30 10.60 -5.01 -4.10
CA GLY A 30 9.85 -4.75 -2.87
C GLY A 30 8.55 -5.57 -2.79
N PHE A 31 7.89 -5.49 -1.62
CA PHE A 31 6.67 -6.25 -1.32
C PHE A 31 5.55 -6.01 -2.36
N ILE A 32 5.15 -4.75 -2.60
CA ILE A 32 4.10 -4.42 -3.58
C ILE A 32 4.57 -4.73 -5.01
N GLY A 33 5.84 -4.42 -5.32
CA GLY A 33 6.44 -4.64 -6.63
C GLY A 33 6.41 -6.10 -7.07
N THR A 34 6.79 -7.01 -6.18
CA THR A 34 6.76 -8.46 -6.44
C THR A 34 5.35 -8.97 -6.77
N HIS A 35 4.34 -8.53 -6.00
CA HIS A 35 2.94 -8.92 -6.27
C HIS A 35 2.42 -8.33 -7.58
N THR A 36 2.80 -7.08 -7.89
CA THR A 36 2.43 -6.44 -9.17
C THR A 36 3.09 -7.15 -10.34
N ALA A 37 4.38 -7.48 -10.25
CA ALA A 37 5.08 -8.23 -11.29
C ALA A 37 4.46 -9.61 -11.54
N ASN A 38 4.07 -10.33 -10.48
CA ASN A 38 3.43 -11.63 -10.60
C ASN A 38 2.04 -11.53 -11.25
N LEU A 39 1.25 -10.51 -10.89
CA LEU A 39 -0.02 -10.23 -11.55
C LEU A 39 0.16 -9.99 -13.05
N LEU A 40 1.12 -9.14 -13.42
CA LEU A 40 1.40 -8.79 -14.83
C LEU A 40 1.85 -10.01 -15.63
N ARG A 41 2.78 -10.82 -15.10
CA ARG A 41 3.23 -12.06 -15.76
C ARG A 41 2.10 -13.05 -15.99
N THR A 42 1.14 -13.11 -15.07
CA THR A 42 -0.03 -13.98 -15.20
C THR A 42 -1.05 -13.45 -16.20
N LYS A 43 -1.30 -12.13 -16.17
CA LYS A 43 -2.34 -11.51 -17.01
C LYS A 43 -1.84 -11.22 -18.42
N TYR A 44 -0.57 -10.88 -18.59
CA TYR A 44 0.08 -10.48 -19.83
C TYR A 44 1.40 -11.24 -20.05
N PRO A 45 1.35 -12.53 -20.37
CA PRO A 45 2.55 -13.36 -20.50
C PRO A 45 3.51 -12.90 -21.60
N ASP A 46 3.00 -12.23 -22.64
CA ASP A 46 3.78 -11.74 -23.79
C ASP A 46 4.31 -10.31 -23.59
N ALA A 47 3.89 -9.62 -22.52
CA ALA A 47 4.33 -8.26 -22.27
C ALA A 47 5.75 -8.22 -21.68
N LYS A 48 6.52 -7.19 -22.05
CA LYS A 48 7.83 -6.93 -21.47
C LYS A 48 7.68 -6.35 -20.07
N ILE A 49 8.15 -7.07 -19.05
CA ILE A 49 8.12 -6.62 -17.65
C ILE A 49 9.56 -6.39 -17.18
N ILE A 50 9.89 -5.17 -16.79
CA ILE A 50 11.21 -4.77 -16.31
C ILE A 50 11.11 -4.42 -14.84
N ILE A 51 11.85 -5.14 -14.01
CA ILE A 51 12.06 -4.85 -12.60
C ILE A 51 13.23 -3.86 -12.49
N ALA A 52 13.00 -2.68 -11.98
CA ALA A 52 14.02 -1.66 -11.75
C ALA A 52 14.18 -1.42 -10.25
N ASP A 53 15.26 -1.91 -9.65
CA ASP A 53 15.45 -1.89 -8.19
C ASP A 53 16.94 -1.90 -7.82
N LEU A 54 17.25 -1.42 -6.60
CA LEU A 54 18.60 -1.55 -6.03
C LEU A 54 19.05 -3.00 -5.85
N LEU A 55 18.08 -3.91 -5.61
CA LEU A 55 18.29 -5.33 -5.35
C LEU A 55 18.11 -6.21 -6.59
N ALA A 56 17.93 -5.61 -7.75
CA ALA A 56 17.83 -6.33 -9.02
C ALA A 56 19.14 -7.06 -9.36
N ASP A 57 19.03 -8.20 -10.07
CA ASP A 57 20.17 -9.09 -10.38
C ASP A 57 21.03 -8.61 -11.57
N GLY A 58 20.59 -7.55 -12.27
CA GLY A 58 21.30 -6.97 -13.41
C GLY A 58 20.99 -7.61 -14.76
N SER A 59 20.04 -8.56 -14.82
CA SER A 59 19.57 -9.11 -16.11
C SER A 59 18.72 -8.12 -16.89
N THR A 60 18.44 -8.41 -18.17
CA THR A 60 17.63 -7.54 -19.05
C THR A 60 16.23 -7.24 -18.48
N HIS A 61 15.64 -8.19 -17.74
CA HIS A 61 14.32 -8.04 -17.12
C HIS A 61 14.35 -7.60 -15.66
N SER A 62 15.55 -7.49 -15.06
CA SER A 62 15.75 -7.14 -13.66
C SER A 62 17.00 -6.28 -13.52
N GLN A 63 16.83 -4.97 -13.77
CA GLN A 63 17.93 -4.01 -13.93
C GLN A 63 18.19 -3.25 -12.63
N LYS A 64 19.47 -3.14 -12.26
CA LYS A 64 19.87 -2.43 -11.04
C LYS A 64 19.76 -0.92 -11.24
N VAL A 65 18.88 -0.30 -10.46
CA VAL A 65 18.59 1.13 -10.51
C VAL A 65 18.54 1.72 -9.11
N ASP A 66 19.27 2.83 -8.93
CA ASP A 66 19.10 3.73 -7.80
C ASP A 66 18.33 4.97 -8.25
N VAL A 67 17.07 5.08 -7.89
CA VAL A 67 16.21 6.20 -8.30
C VAL A 67 16.68 7.56 -7.79
N ARG A 68 17.62 7.63 -6.85
CA ARG A 68 18.26 8.89 -6.40
C ARG A 68 19.16 9.50 -7.45
N ASN A 69 19.58 8.74 -8.45
CA ASN A 69 20.42 9.14 -9.56
C ASN A 69 19.62 9.20 -10.86
N PRO A 70 20.13 9.88 -11.92
CA PRO A 70 19.54 9.79 -13.25
C PRO A 70 19.33 8.34 -13.67
N ILE A 71 18.14 8.05 -14.18
CA ILE A 71 17.73 6.66 -14.50
C ILE A 71 18.19 6.30 -15.92
N GLU A 72 18.91 5.19 -16.00
CA GLU A 72 19.26 4.54 -17.26
C GLU A 72 18.75 3.11 -17.23
N LEU A 73 17.92 2.74 -18.21
CA LEU A 73 17.41 1.40 -18.41
C LEU A 73 17.66 0.95 -19.84
N GLN A 74 18.03 -0.31 -20.01
CA GLN A 74 18.17 -0.92 -21.33
C GLN A 74 16.77 -1.28 -21.87
N GLY A 75 16.48 -0.80 -23.07
CA GLY A 75 15.25 -1.13 -23.78
C GLY A 75 14.71 0.04 -24.59
N GLU A 76 13.70 -0.27 -25.38
CA GLU A 76 12.90 0.72 -26.08
C GLU A 76 11.63 1.00 -25.26
N PHE A 77 11.30 2.26 -25.11
CA PHE A 77 10.17 2.75 -24.32
C PHE A 77 9.41 3.81 -25.12
N GLY A 78 8.16 4.03 -24.75
CA GLY A 78 7.31 5.04 -25.40
C GLY A 78 5.91 5.05 -24.80
N LYS A 79 4.95 5.58 -25.52
CA LYS A 79 3.57 5.79 -25.06
C LYS A 79 2.84 4.51 -24.60
N ASN A 80 3.20 3.33 -25.16
CA ASN A 80 2.65 2.04 -24.75
C ASN A 80 3.38 1.43 -23.53
N THR A 81 4.21 2.22 -22.85
CA THR A 81 4.87 1.82 -21.61
C THR A 81 4.09 2.32 -20.41
N LEU A 82 3.86 1.46 -19.43
CA LEU A 82 3.31 1.82 -18.12
C LEU A 82 4.40 1.74 -17.05
N ILE A 83 4.59 2.84 -16.32
CA ILE A 83 5.46 2.88 -15.14
C ILE A 83 4.64 2.64 -13.88
N PHE A 84 5.09 1.69 -13.04
CA PHE A 84 4.72 1.61 -11.63
C PHE A 84 5.86 2.17 -10.79
N ASN A 85 5.63 3.25 -10.05
CA ASN A 85 6.63 3.84 -9.16
C ASN A 85 6.33 3.48 -7.70
N PHE A 86 7.01 2.43 -7.20
CA PHE A 86 6.99 1.96 -5.81
C PHE A 86 8.26 2.30 -5.05
N ALA A 87 9.30 2.78 -5.74
CA ALA A 87 10.59 3.07 -5.15
C ALA A 87 10.45 4.13 -4.05
N ALA A 88 10.68 3.74 -2.81
CA ALA A 88 10.56 4.61 -1.65
C ALA A 88 11.18 4.02 -0.39
N ILE A 89 11.62 4.88 0.51
CA ILE A 89 11.83 4.54 1.92
C ILE A 89 10.52 4.81 2.67
N HIS A 90 10.04 3.83 3.47
CA HIS A 90 8.73 3.91 4.13
C HIS A 90 8.73 3.61 5.64
N ARG A 91 9.77 2.95 6.19
CA ARG A 91 9.82 2.58 7.62
C ARG A 91 10.06 3.82 8.48
N THR A 92 9.12 4.12 9.41
CA THR A 92 9.20 5.27 10.32
C THR A 92 8.93 4.79 11.76
N PRO A 93 9.88 4.97 12.71
CA PRO A 93 11.27 5.34 12.52
C PRO A 93 12.09 4.20 11.88
N GLY A 94 13.20 4.51 11.26
CA GLY A 94 14.06 3.49 10.65
C GLY A 94 15.18 4.07 9.80
N HIS A 95 15.03 5.34 9.40
CA HIS A 95 16.02 6.08 8.63
C HIS A 95 16.16 7.50 9.17
N PRO A 96 17.31 8.18 8.95
CA PRO A 96 17.42 9.60 9.20
C PRO A 96 16.42 10.39 8.33
N ASP A 97 15.93 11.52 8.83
CA ASP A 97 14.87 12.30 8.18
C ASP A 97 15.23 12.71 6.74
N TYR A 98 16.46 13.09 6.48
CA TYR A 98 16.92 13.48 5.15
C TYR A 98 16.81 12.36 4.11
N ALA A 99 16.97 11.10 4.53
CA ALA A 99 16.93 9.96 3.62
C ALA A 99 15.56 9.77 2.93
N TYR A 100 14.46 10.15 3.63
CA TYR A 100 13.12 10.14 3.01
C TYR A 100 13.03 11.16 1.88
N PHE A 101 13.63 12.32 2.04
CA PHE A 101 13.63 13.38 1.02
C PHE A 101 14.52 12.98 -0.17
N GLU A 102 15.73 12.53 0.10
CA GLU A 102 16.66 12.08 -0.94
C GLU A 102 16.10 10.93 -1.79
N THR A 103 15.44 9.96 -1.17
CA THR A 103 14.95 8.81 -1.92
C THR A 103 13.59 9.09 -2.57
N ASN A 104 12.62 9.62 -1.80
CA ASN A 104 11.25 9.69 -2.26
C ASN A 104 11.01 10.89 -3.18
N ILE A 105 11.70 12.03 -2.94
CA ILE A 105 11.55 13.24 -3.77
C ILE A 105 12.42 13.13 -5.01
N ARG A 106 13.73 12.93 -4.86
CA ARG A 106 14.61 12.76 -6.02
C ARG A 106 14.21 11.57 -6.88
N GLY A 107 13.76 10.48 -6.25
CA GLY A 107 13.24 9.33 -6.98
C GLY A 107 12.02 9.68 -7.83
N ALA A 108 11.09 10.50 -7.32
CA ALA A 108 9.96 10.99 -8.09
C ALA A 108 10.41 11.88 -9.27
N GLU A 109 11.34 12.81 -9.03
CA GLU A 109 11.91 13.68 -10.07
C GLU A 109 12.57 12.86 -11.19
N ASN A 110 13.45 11.92 -10.84
CA ASN A 110 14.18 11.10 -11.80
C ASN A 110 13.26 10.15 -12.58
N VAL A 111 12.22 9.58 -11.96
CA VAL A 111 11.23 8.75 -12.65
C VAL A 111 10.41 9.59 -13.64
N CYS A 112 9.99 10.79 -13.27
CA CYS A 112 9.29 11.70 -14.17
C CYS A 112 10.17 12.18 -15.32
N GLU A 113 11.47 12.46 -15.06
CA GLU A 113 12.43 12.84 -16.10
C GLU A 113 12.70 11.68 -17.07
N PHE A 114 12.85 10.47 -16.55
CA PHE A 114 12.95 9.28 -17.39
C PHE A 114 11.71 9.12 -18.28
N ALA A 115 10.51 9.32 -17.73
CA ALA A 115 9.27 9.26 -18.51
C ALA A 115 9.23 10.33 -19.62
N ARG A 116 9.66 11.57 -19.34
CA ARG A 116 9.76 12.66 -20.35
C ARG A 116 10.72 12.28 -21.48
N LYS A 117 11.94 11.85 -21.11
CA LYS A 117 13.00 11.50 -22.06
C LYS A 117 12.58 10.40 -23.04
N HIS A 118 11.75 9.48 -22.59
CA HIS A 118 11.31 8.33 -23.39
C HIS A 118 9.89 8.44 -23.96
N GLY A 119 9.21 9.58 -23.80
CA GLY A 119 7.85 9.78 -24.30
C GLY A 119 6.84 8.82 -23.67
N ILE A 120 7.05 8.46 -22.39
CA ILE A 120 6.13 7.61 -21.63
C ILE A 120 4.98 8.47 -21.10
N GLU A 121 3.76 8.04 -21.36
CA GLU A 121 2.55 8.81 -21.05
C GLU A 121 1.79 8.30 -19.82
N ASN A 122 2.16 7.16 -19.23
CA ASN A 122 1.37 6.51 -18.19
C ASN A 122 2.20 6.18 -16.95
N ILE A 123 1.80 6.73 -15.79
CA ILE A 123 2.44 6.45 -14.49
C ILE A 123 1.37 6.09 -13.45
N VAL A 124 1.61 4.99 -12.73
CA VAL A 124 0.96 4.67 -11.45
C VAL A 124 1.93 4.97 -10.32
N PHE A 125 1.58 5.89 -9.46
CA PHE A 125 2.40 6.28 -8.31
C PHE A 125 1.78 5.79 -7.00
N THR A 126 2.54 5.03 -6.22
CA THR A 126 2.12 4.63 -4.87
C THR A 126 2.58 5.66 -3.85
N SER A 127 1.63 6.47 -3.41
CA SER A 127 1.75 7.36 -2.27
C SER A 127 1.46 6.60 -0.95
N SER A 128 0.74 7.18 -0.04
CA SER A 128 0.36 6.62 1.27
C SER A 128 -0.78 7.43 1.88
N ILE A 129 -1.44 6.90 2.90
CA ILE A 129 -2.29 7.69 3.79
C ILE A 129 -1.50 8.62 4.73
N ALA A 130 -0.18 8.47 4.82
CA ALA A 130 0.68 9.28 5.68
C ALA A 130 0.62 10.80 5.40
N PRO A 131 0.38 11.29 4.17
CA PRO A 131 0.09 12.70 3.90
C PRO A 131 -1.05 13.30 4.70
N TYR A 132 -2.05 12.52 5.12
CA TYR A 132 -3.15 13.03 5.95
C TYR A 132 -2.76 13.31 7.41
N GLY A 133 -1.59 12.80 7.86
CA GLY A 133 -1.24 12.78 9.27
C GLY A 133 -2.00 11.72 10.07
N ALA A 134 -1.88 11.76 11.39
CA ALA A 134 -2.64 10.89 12.29
C ALA A 134 -3.93 11.58 12.72
N ALA A 135 -5.10 10.99 12.39
CA ALA A 135 -6.39 11.59 12.70
C ALA A 135 -7.44 10.54 13.09
N GLU A 136 -8.29 10.91 14.06
CA GLU A 136 -9.47 10.14 14.43
C GLU A 136 -10.63 10.43 13.47
N ASP A 137 -10.70 11.65 12.94
CA ASP A 137 -11.71 12.10 11.99
C ASP A 137 -11.51 11.45 10.61
N LEU A 138 -12.62 11.24 9.91
CA LEU A 138 -12.63 10.64 8.58
C LEU A 138 -11.86 11.50 7.58
N LYS A 139 -10.95 10.89 6.82
CA LYS A 139 -10.19 11.52 5.74
C LYS A 139 -10.63 10.96 4.40
N THR A 140 -11.00 11.84 3.50
CA THR A 140 -11.34 11.57 2.10
C THR A 140 -10.24 12.07 1.17
N GLU A 141 -10.35 11.83 -0.12
CA GLU A 141 -9.42 12.35 -1.13
C GLU A 141 -9.41 13.89 -1.22
N GLU A 142 -10.49 14.53 -0.81
CA GLU A 142 -10.68 15.99 -0.76
C GLU A 142 -10.11 16.63 0.52
N THR A 143 -9.80 15.80 1.53
CA THR A 143 -9.19 16.30 2.76
C THR A 143 -7.83 16.89 2.50
N LEU A 144 -7.60 18.14 2.94
CA LEU A 144 -6.29 18.80 2.84
C LEU A 144 -5.22 17.97 3.59
N PRO A 145 -4.16 17.53 2.91
CA PRO A 145 -3.08 16.80 3.55
C PRO A 145 -2.32 17.67 4.57
N THR A 146 -2.11 17.14 5.78
CA THR A 146 -1.38 17.76 6.87
C THR A 146 -0.33 16.80 7.45
N PRO A 147 0.68 16.41 6.65
CA PRO A 147 1.65 15.42 7.07
C PRO A 147 2.50 15.92 8.24
N ASN A 148 2.73 15.06 9.22
CA ASN A 148 3.47 15.36 10.44
C ASN A 148 4.72 14.48 10.62
N THR A 149 5.12 13.76 9.57
CA THR A 149 6.32 12.92 9.55
C THR A 149 7.12 13.17 8.27
N PRO A 150 8.47 13.03 8.29
CA PRO A 150 9.31 13.17 7.10
C PRO A 150 8.85 12.26 5.95
N TYR A 151 8.41 11.04 6.25
CA TYR A 151 7.82 10.14 5.27
C TYR A 151 6.54 10.72 4.64
N GLY A 152 5.58 11.17 5.46
CA GLY A 152 4.33 11.77 4.95
C GLY A 152 4.58 13.00 4.10
N ILE A 153 5.51 13.88 4.54
CA ILE A 153 5.92 15.07 3.78
C ILE A 153 6.53 14.66 2.44
N SER A 154 7.50 13.74 2.43
CA SER A 154 8.16 13.30 1.20
C SER A 154 7.21 12.66 0.19
N LYS A 155 6.21 11.88 0.66
CA LYS A 155 5.19 11.30 -0.23
C LYS A 155 4.26 12.37 -0.80
N LEU A 156 3.88 13.39 -0.02
CA LEU A 156 3.07 14.50 -0.52
C LEU A 156 3.81 15.32 -1.57
N VAL A 157 5.11 15.59 -1.37
CA VAL A 157 5.93 16.30 -2.36
C VAL A 157 6.06 15.46 -3.62
N ALA A 158 6.30 14.15 -3.50
CA ALA A 158 6.36 13.24 -4.64
C ALA A 158 5.02 13.20 -5.43
N GLU A 159 3.87 13.25 -4.77
CA GLU A 159 2.57 13.39 -5.47
C GLU A 159 2.51 14.67 -6.31
N LYS A 160 3.01 15.81 -5.78
CA LYS A 160 3.03 17.07 -6.52
C LYS A 160 3.94 17.00 -7.76
N ILE A 161 5.12 16.40 -7.64
CA ILE A 161 6.06 16.20 -8.76
C ILE A 161 5.40 15.38 -9.89
N HIS A 162 4.73 14.27 -9.54
CA HIS A 162 4.03 13.47 -10.54
C HIS A 162 2.84 14.22 -11.15
N ARG A 163 2.14 15.06 -10.39
CA ARG A 163 1.05 15.91 -10.91
C ARG A 163 1.55 16.97 -11.89
N GLU A 164 2.68 17.61 -11.58
CA GLU A 164 3.36 18.53 -12.51
C GLU A 164 3.71 17.81 -13.82
N TRP A 165 4.35 16.65 -13.71
CA TRP A 165 4.65 15.82 -14.89
C TRP A 165 3.40 15.52 -15.73
N ALA A 166 2.29 15.17 -15.11
CA ALA A 166 1.05 14.89 -15.82
C ALA A 166 0.42 16.15 -16.44
N ALA A 167 0.56 17.31 -15.80
CA ALA A 167 -0.01 18.57 -16.27
C ALA A 167 0.72 19.17 -17.48
N GLU A 168 1.95 18.75 -17.76
CA GLU A 168 2.76 19.25 -18.89
C GLU A 168 2.21 18.80 -20.26
N ASP A 169 1.45 17.69 -20.32
CA ASP A 169 0.94 17.14 -21.59
C ASP A 169 -0.42 16.45 -21.36
N SER A 170 -1.42 16.80 -22.16
CA SER A 170 -2.78 16.26 -22.07
C SER A 170 -2.89 14.76 -22.38
N ASN A 171 -1.90 14.15 -23.01
CA ASN A 171 -1.85 12.69 -23.23
C ASN A 171 -1.35 11.92 -22.02
N ARG A 172 -0.67 12.58 -21.07
CA ARG A 172 -0.15 11.92 -19.88
C ARG A 172 -1.23 11.59 -18.87
N ARG A 173 -1.19 10.40 -18.33
CA ARG A 173 -2.15 9.86 -17.37
C ARG A 173 -1.44 9.44 -16.10
N LEU A 174 -1.98 9.88 -14.98
CA LEU A 174 -1.41 9.64 -13.66
C LEU A 174 -2.46 9.00 -12.73
N SER A 175 -2.14 7.83 -12.23
CA SER A 175 -2.92 7.17 -11.18
C SER A 175 -2.16 7.24 -9.85
N ILE A 176 -2.68 7.99 -8.88
CA ILE A 176 -2.13 8.08 -7.52
C ILE A 176 -2.95 7.21 -6.60
N VAL A 177 -2.30 6.30 -5.89
CA VAL A 177 -2.92 5.51 -4.82
C VAL A 177 -2.36 5.91 -3.47
N ARG A 178 -3.24 6.11 -2.47
CA ARG A 178 -2.90 6.32 -1.06
C ARG A 178 -3.31 5.09 -0.25
N PRO A 179 -2.50 4.02 -0.24
CA PRO A 179 -2.84 2.81 0.50
C PRO A 179 -2.77 3.04 2.01
N GLY A 180 -3.70 2.39 2.72
CA GLY A 180 -3.59 2.13 4.14
C GLY A 180 -2.50 1.09 4.44
N ILE A 181 -2.65 0.31 5.51
CA ILE A 181 -1.73 -0.79 5.80
C ILE A 181 -1.90 -1.86 4.72
N VAL A 182 -0.90 -2.01 3.86
CA VAL A 182 -0.88 -3.09 2.86
C VAL A 182 -0.42 -4.38 3.53
N PHE A 183 -1.17 -5.47 3.34
CA PHE A 183 -0.85 -6.77 3.94
C PHE A 183 -0.97 -7.91 2.95
N GLY A 184 -0.30 -9.03 3.23
CA GLY A 184 -0.25 -10.22 2.39
C GLY A 184 1.10 -10.93 2.49
N THR A 185 1.32 -11.93 1.67
CA THR A 185 2.53 -12.77 1.64
C THR A 185 3.79 -11.92 1.39
N GLY A 186 4.78 -12.04 2.27
CA GLY A 186 6.01 -11.25 2.22
C GLY A 186 5.92 -9.89 2.94
N GLU A 187 4.82 -9.58 3.64
CA GLU A 187 4.69 -8.38 4.46
C GLU A 187 5.55 -8.52 5.73
N ASN A 188 6.51 -7.64 5.92
CA ASN A 188 7.35 -7.58 7.12
C ASN A 188 6.99 -6.40 8.03
N GLY A 189 5.71 -6.03 8.07
CA GLY A 189 5.22 -4.81 8.70
C GLY A 189 4.24 -5.04 9.86
N ASN A 190 3.16 -4.28 9.83
CA ASN A 190 2.23 -4.17 10.96
C ASN A 190 1.36 -5.42 11.15
N MET A 191 0.88 -6.03 10.08
CA MET A 191 -0.02 -7.19 10.17
C MET A 191 0.74 -8.47 10.54
N THR A 192 1.94 -8.66 9.98
CA THR A 192 2.83 -9.77 10.42
C THR A 192 3.22 -9.63 11.88
N ARG A 193 3.51 -8.41 12.36
CA ARG A 193 3.78 -8.17 13.79
C ARG A 193 2.56 -8.45 14.66
N LEU A 194 1.37 -8.04 14.23
CA LEU A 194 0.12 -8.36 14.93
C LEU A 194 -0.07 -9.87 15.02
N TYR A 195 0.08 -10.59 13.90
CA TYR A 195 -0.01 -12.05 13.89
C TYR A 195 0.98 -12.71 14.85
N LYS A 196 2.25 -12.33 14.80
CA LYS A 196 3.29 -12.87 15.69
C LYS A 196 2.97 -12.56 17.17
N ALA A 197 2.46 -11.37 17.47
CA ALA A 197 2.05 -11.00 18.84
C ALA A 197 0.81 -11.79 19.30
N LEU A 198 -0.15 -12.01 18.42
CA LEU A 198 -1.29 -12.88 18.67
C LEU A 198 -0.83 -14.32 18.92
N LYS A 199 -0.01 -14.90 18.07
CA LYS A 199 0.51 -16.28 18.21
C LYS A 199 1.28 -16.48 19.52
N LYS A 200 2.12 -15.49 19.91
CA LYS A 200 2.93 -15.54 21.15
C LYS A 200 2.20 -15.09 22.41
N HIS A 201 0.88 -14.88 22.38
CA HIS A 201 0.11 -14.37 23.52
C HIS A 201 0.61 -13.01 24.09
N LYS A 202 1.19 -12.16 23.24
CA LYS A 202 1.77 -10.86 23.61
C LYS A 202 0.96 -9.67 23.09
N PHE A 203 -0.26 -9.89 22.58
CA PHE A 203 -1.14 -8.82 22.13
C PHE A 203 -2.29 -8.63 23.09
N ALA A 204 -2.57 -7.37 23.41
CA ALA A 204 -3.75 -6.91 24.17
C ALA A 204 -4.31 -5.64 23.54
N TYR A 205 -5.59 -5.42 23.63
CA TYR A 205 -6.17 -4.15 23.25
C TYR A 205 -5.78 -3.08 24.27
N ALA A 206 -5.08 -2.04 23.79
CA ALA A 206 -4.56 -0.97 24.61
C ALA A 206 -5.55 0.20 24.63
N GLY A 207 -6.25 0.39 25.74
CA GLY A 207 -7.14 1.52 25.99
C GLY A 207 -8.48 1.48 25.24
N ARG A 208 -8.53 0.97 24.03
CA ARG A 208 -9.74 0.85 23.20
C ARG A 208 -9.61 -0.29 22.18
N LYS A 209 -10.75 -0.83 21.76
CA LYS A 209 -10.84 -1.91 20.76
C LYS A 209 -11.31 -1.41 19.38
N ASP A 210 -11.96 -0.27 19.37
CA ASP A 210 -12.62 0.35 18.24
C ASP A 210 -11.69 1.22 17.39
N THR A 211 -10.38 1.23 17.68
CA THR A 211 -9.37 1.94 16.86
C THR A 211 -9.46 1.48 15.42
N ILE A 212 -9.80 2.39 14.52
CA ILE A 212 -9.89 2.12 13.08
C ILE A 212 -8.49 2.01 12.48
N LYS A 213 -8.29 1.01 11.64
CA LYS A 213 -7.04 0.80 10.90
C LYS A 213 -7.36 0.56 9.43
N ALA A 214 -7.20 1.60 8.62
CA ALA A 214 -7.31 1.47 7.17
C ALA A 214 -6.28 0.45 6.66
N CYS A 215 -6.72 -0.54 5.93
CA CYS A 215 -5.85 -1.57 5.36
C CYS A 215 -6.38 -2.07 4.01
N ILE A 216 -5.51 -2.71 3.24
CA ILE A 216 -5.84 -3.31 1.95
C ILE A 216 -4.97 -4.55 1.71
N TYR A 217 -5.55 -5.57 1.06
CA TYR A 217 -4.81 -6.75 0.65
C TYR A 217 -3.94 -6.46 -0.56
N VAL A 218 -2.69 -6.93 -0.57
CA VAL A 218 -1.70 -6.60 -1.61
C VAL A 218 -2.11 -7.04 -3.01
N LYS A 219 -2.75 -8.22 -3.14
CA LYS A 219 -3.24 -8.71 -4.45
C LYS A 219 -4.38 -7.83 -4.99
N ASP A 220 -5.26 -7.32 -4.11
CA ASP A 220 -6.27 -6.34 -4.51
C ASP A 220 -5.65 -4.99 -4.87
N LEU A 221 -4.65 -4.53 -4.12
CA LEU A 221 -3.96 -3.27 -4.44
C LEU A 221 -3.29 -3.35 -5.82
N ALA A 222 -2.57 -4.43 -6.11
CA ALA A 222 -1.94 -4.64 -7.42
C ALA A 222 -2.97 -4.64 -8.56
N ARG A 223 -4.10 -5.34 -8.38
CA ARG A 223 -5.19 -5.38 -9.35
C ARG A 223 -5.84 -4.01 -9.56
N VAL A 224 -6.11 -3.29 -8.47
CA VAL A 224 -6.69 -1.94 -8.52
C VAL A 224 -5.78 -0.99 -9.30
N MET A 225 -4.48 -0.96 -8.98
CA MET A 225 -3.50 -0.10 -9.66
C MET A 225 -3.47 -0.36 -11.18
N LEU A 226 -3.48 -1.62 -11.57
CA LEU A 226 -3.53 -2.01 -12.97
C LEU A 226 -4.85 -1.58 -13.63
N SER A 227 -5.98 -1.85 -12.98
CA SER A 227 -7.31 -1.45 -13.49
C SER A 227 -7.48 0.07 -13.60
N MET A 228 -6.86 0.85 -12.71
CA MET A 228 -6.84 2.32 -12.81
C MET A 228 -6.07 2.79 -14.04
N ALA A 229 -4.91 2.17 -14.31
CA ALA A 229 -4.10 2.52 -15.48
C ALA A 229 -4.74 2.11 -16.80
N GLU A 230 -5.45 0.98 -16.83
CA GLU A 230 -6.12 0.45 -18.03
C GLU A 230 -7.44 1.16 -18.36
N ASN A 231 -8.03 1.89 -17.43
CA ASN A 231 -9.32 2.54 -17.63
C ASN A 231 -9.18 3.82 -18.48
N GLU A 232 -9.40 3.71 -19.79
CA GLU A 232 -9.31 4.85 -20.72
C GLU A 232 -10.35 5.97 -20.45
N ASN A 233 -11.48 5.61 -19.83
CA ASN A 233 -12.55 6.55 -19.50
C ASN A 233 -12.36 7.25 -18.14
N ALA A 234 -11.27 6.97 -17.45
CA ALA A 234 -11.00 7.63 -16.19
C ALA A 234 -10.39 9.02 -16.39
N ASP A 235 -10.50 9.85 -15.36
CA ASP A 235 -9.85 11.15 -15.33
C ASP A 235 -8.35 11.02 -15.60
N HIS A 236 -7.80 11.99 -16.29
CA HIS A 236 -6.40 12.15 -16.62
C HIS A 236 -5.46 12.05 -15.40
N ILE A 237 -5.89 12.61 -14.27
CA ILE A 237 -5.24 12.42 -12.98
C ILE A 237 -6.24 11.82 -12.00
N GLN A 238 -5.99 10.59 -11.57
CA GLN A 238 -6.80 9.87 -10.59
C GLN A 238 -6.12 9.87 -9.21
N LEU A 239 -6.91 10.05 -8.16
CA LEU A 239 -6.47 9.84 -6.77
C LEU A 239 -7.49 8.97 -6.05
N HIS A 240 -7.01 7.88 -5.42
CA HIS A 240 -7.84 7.01 -4.60
C HIS A 240 -7.17 6.64 -3.28
N ASN A 241 -7.93 6.71 -2.20
CA ASN A 241 -7.59 6.08 -0.94
C ASN A 241 -7.78 4.57 -1.05
N CYS A 242 -6.71 3.82 -0.94
CA CYS A 242 -6.75 2.38 -1.14
C CYS A 242 -6.87 1.64 0.20
N CYS A 243 -8.11 1.42 0.64
CA CYS A 243 -8.45 0.65 1.83
C CYS A 243 -9.84 0.03 1.69
N TYR A 244 -10.16 -0.94 2.55
CA TYR A 244 -11.51 -1.48 2.66
C TYR A 244 -12.52 -0.40 3.05
N TYR A 245 -13.74 -0.53 2.54
CA TYR A 245 -14.87 0.32 2.92
C TYR A 245 -16.06 -0.54 3.39
N PRO A 246 -16.61 -0.26 4.59
CA PRO A 246 -16.04 0.63 5.62
C PRO A 246 -14.70 0.10 6.17
N SER A 247 -13.86 1.00 6.69
CA SER A 247 -12.60 0.62 7.34
C SER A 247 -12.84 -0.21 8.60
N PHE A 248 -11.91 -1.10 8.93
CA PHE A 248 -12.06 -2.04 10.03
C PHE A 248 -11.44 -1.54 11.33
N THR A 249 -12.05 -1.93 12.47
CA THR A 249 -11.44 -1.77 13.78
C THR A 249 -10.33 -2.79 14.01
N ILE A 250 -9.39 -2.46 14.90
CA ILE A 250 -8.34 -3.39 15.31
C ILE A 250 -8.91 -4.69 15.90
N GLU A 251 -10.06 -4.61 16.58
CA GLU A 251 -10.78 -5.80 17.10
C GLU A 251 -11.25 -6.69 15.94
N ARG A 252 -11.88 -6.10 14.92
CA ARG A 252 -12.33 -6.86 13.73
C ARG A 252 -11.17 -7.51 13.02
N ILE A 253 -10.07 -6.77 12.80
CA ILE A 253 -8.87 -7.29 12.14
C ILE A 253 -8.27 -8.47 12.91
N ALA A 254 -8.05 -8.30 14.23
CA ALA A 254 -7.43 -9.34 15.06
C ALA A 254 -8.29 -10.60 15.13
N ASN A 255 -9.61 -10.45 15.35
CA ASN A 255 -10.53 -11.59 15.41
C ASN A 255 -10.66 -12.31 14.06
N THR A 256 -10.67 -11.58 12.94
CA THR A 256 -10.70 -12.19 11.61
C THR A 256 -9.39 -12.95 11.32
N MET A 257 -8.24 -12.40 11.73
CA MET A 257 -6.95 -13.06 11.60
C MET A 257 -6.88 -14.36 12.41
N LEU A 258 -7.35 -14.34 13.67
CA LEU A 258 -7.46 -15.55 14.52
C LEU A 258 -8.34 -16.61 13.84
N LYS A 259 -9.50 -16.23 13.33
CA LYS A 259 -10.43 -17.14 12.65
C LYS A 259 -9.81 -17.75 11.39
N ALA A 260 -9.18 -16.92 10.54
CA ALA A 260 -8.59 -17.36 9.29
C ALA A 260 -7.41 -18.33 9.49
N THR A 261 -6.69 -18.20 10.61
CA THR A 261 -5.52 -19.05 10.94
C THR A 261 -5.84 -20.18 11.92
N GLY A 262 -7.13 -20.38 12.28
CA GLY A 262 -7.57 -21.44 13.19
C GLY A 262 -7.16 -21.24 14.67
N MET A 263 -6.60 -20.07 15.03
CA MET A 263 -6.15 -19.80 16.39
C MET A 263 -7.36 -19.51 17.32
N LYS A 264 -7.52 -20.32 18.37
CA LYS A 264 -8.56 -20.16 19.40
C LYS A 264 -7.98 -19.48 20.63
N ARG A 265 -8.27 -18.17 20.81
CA ARG A 265 -7.82 -17.44 21.99
C ARG A 265 -8.66 -16.21 22.28
N ARG A 266 -8.70 -15.82 23.54
CA ARG A 266 -9.19 -14.51 23.99
C ARG A 266 -8.06 -13.48 23.95
N ILE A 267 -8.37 -12.29 23.44
CA ILE A 267 -7.47 -11.15 23.47
C ILE A 267 -7.82 -10.31 24.71
N PRO A 268 -6.88 -10.10 25.64
CA PRO A 268 -7.13 -9.30 26.83
C PRO A 268 -7.30 -7.82 26.45
N PHE A 269 -8.08 -7.11 27.27
CA PHE A 269 -8.26 -5.67 27.20
C PHE A 269 -7.58 -5.02 28.40
N ILE A 270 -6.73 -4.03 28.16
CA ILE A 270 -6.05 -3.26 29.21
C ILE A 270 -6.56 -1.82 29.11
N PRO A 271 -7.24 -1.30 30.15
CA PRO A 271 -7.71 0.08 30.13
C PRO A 271 -6.58 1.10 29.97
N HIS A 272 -6.93 2.30 29.45
CA HIS A 272 -5.97 3.33 29.10
C HIS A 272 -5.03 3.73 30.26
N LYS A 273 -5.59 4.00 31.46
CA LYS A 273 -4.81 4.48 32.62
C LYS A 273 -3.73 3.49 33.06
N PRO A 274 -4.01 2.19 33.34
CA PRO A 274 -2.97 1.25 33.74
C PRO A 274 -1.97 0.97 32.59
N MET A 275 -2.40 1.00 31.33
CA MET A 275 -1.51 0.81 30.20
C MET A 275 -0.50 1.97 30.10
N MET A 276 -0.94 3.21 30.27
CA MET A 276 -0.05 4.38 30.24
C MET A 276 0.91 4.38 31.43
N ALA A 277 0.44 4.02 32.63
CA ALA A 277 1.30 3.91 33.80
C ALA A 277 2.42 2.86 33.59
N ALA A 278 2.04 1.66 33.10
CA ALA A 278 3.00 0.61 32.76
C ALA A 278 4.01 1.07 31.67
N ALA A 279 3.53 1.75 30.63
CA ALA A 279 4.39 2.26 29.57
C ALA A 279 5.39 3.32 30.08
N THR A 280 4.97 4.18 31.02
CA THR A 280 5.85 5.19 31.65
C THR A 280 6.93 4.52 32.51
N ILE A 281 6.54 3.55 33.35
CA ILE A 281 7.48 2.79 34.20
C ILE A 281 8.50 2.03 33.33
N CYS A 282 8.04 1.32 32.29
CA CYS A 282 8.93 0.63 31.38
C CYS A 282 9.87 1.59 30.63
N GLY A 283 9.40 2.78 30.27
CA GLY A 283 10.23 3.83 29.65
C GLY A 283 11.32 4.34 30.58
N LEU A 284 11.00 4.58 31.85
CA LEU A 284 11.97 5.04 32.87
C LEU A 284 13.02 3.96 33.22
N LEU A 285 12.66 2.68 33.16
CA LEU A 285 13.57 1.55 33.41
C LEU A 285 14.43 1.18 32.19
N GLY A 286 14.67 2.10 31.27
CA GLY A 286 15.51 1.86 30.08
C GLY A 286 14.91 0.89 29.06
N GLY A 287 13.58 0.72 29.11
CA GLY A 287 12.83 -0.08 28.14
C GLY A 287 12.94 -1.59 28.30
N LEU A 288 13.72 -2.15 29.22
CA LEU A 288 13.90 -3.58 29.52
C LEU A 288 13.81 -4.52 28.28
N GLY A 289 14.21 -4.04 27.09
CA GLY A 289 14.07 -4.77 25.82
C GLY A 289 12.63 -5.03 25.36
N LEU A 290 11.60 -4.60 26.11
CA LEU A 290 10.19 -4.85 25.82
C LEU A 290 9.61 -3.93 24.74
N GLY A 291 10.32 -2.84 24.41
CA GLY A 291 9.88 -1.88 23.39
C GLY A 291 8.56 -1.15 23.71
N ILE A 292 8.09 -1.22 24.97
CA ILE A 292 6.89 -0.54 25.43
C ILE A 292 7.26 0.85 25.92
N CYS A 293 6.77 1.88 25.23
CA CYS A 293 6.93 3.29 25.66
C CYS A 293 5.62 4.06 25.41
N PRO A 294 5.39 5.18 26.13
CA PRO A 294 4.15 5.96 26.02
C PRO A 294 3.80 6.38 24.60
N ALA A 295 4.79 6.79 23.80
CA ALA A 295 4.59 7.20 22.41
C ALA A 295 4.06 6.05 21.54
N ARG A 296 4.56 4.81 21.70
CA ARG A 296 4.06 3.63 20.97
C ARG A 296 2.66 3.26 21.40
N VAL A 297 2.35 3.30 22.70
CA VAL A 297 1.01 3.02 23.22
C VAL A 297 0.01 4.04 22.67
N LYS A 298 0.33 5.34 22.70
CA LYS A 298 -0.50 6.39 22.08
C LYS A 298 -0.74 6.11 20.59
N LYS A 299 0.29 5.75 19.83
CA LYS A 299 0.18 5.44 18.39
C LYS A 299 -0.75 4.24 18.12
N LEU A 300 -0.81 3.23 19.01
CA LEU A 300 -1.73 2.12 18.89
C LEU A 300 -3.20 2.51 19.08
N MET A 301 -3.46 3.52 19.91
CA MET A 301 -4.79 4.04 20.21
C MET A 301 -5.34 5.07 19.23
N ILE A 302 -4.50 5.61 18.33
CA ILE A 302 -4.92 6.58 17.32
C ILE A 302 -5.42 5.84 16.09
N SER A 303 -6.59 6.23 15.60
CA SER A 303 -7.18 5.69 14.38
C SER A 303 -6.44 6.19 13.13
N THR A 304 -6.54 5.40 12.07
CA THR A 304 -6.30 5.81 10.68
C THR A 304 -7.63 5.69 9.94
N ASN A 305 -8.51 6.64 10.20
CA ASN A 305 -9.88 6.64 9.70
C ASN A 305 -9.91 7.23 8.28
N ILE A 306 -9.75 6.38 7.30
CA ILE A 306 -9.65 6.75 5.89
C ILE A 306 -10.87 6.22 5.16
N ASP A 307 -11.48 7.07 4.32
CA ASP A 307 -12.59 6.71 3.48
C ASP A 307 -12.11 5.97 2.22
N GLY A 308 -12.55 4.73 2.05
CA GLY A 308 -12.33 3.92 0.86
C GLY A 308 -13.53 3.86 -0.08
N GLN A 309 -14.56 4.68 0.13
CA GLN A 309 -15.82 4.60 -0.61
C GLN A 309 -15.62 4.85 -2.10
N LYS A 310 -14.81 5.85 -2.47
CA LYS A 310 -14.49 6.16 -3.87
C LYS A 310 -13.85 4.97 -4.58
N LEU A 311 -12.89 4.31 -3.91
CA LEU A 311 -12.28 3.08 -4.42
C LEU A 311 -13.31 1.96 -4.59
N ALA A 312 -14.10 1.69 -3.54
CA ALA A 312 -15.09 0.62 -3.56
C ALA A 312 -16.14 0.79 -4.67
N LYS A 313 -16.48 2.03 -5.00
CA LYS A 313 -17.40 2.36 -6.10
C LYS A 313 -16.79 2.15 -7.48
N ASN A 314 -15.56 2.62 -7.69
CA ASN A 314 -14.92 2.66 -9.01
C ASN A 314 -14.15 1.37 -9.33
N TYR A 315 -13.50 0.79 -8.32
CA TYR A 315 -12.62 -0.39 -8.45
C TYR A 315 -12.85 -1.36 -7.29
N PRO A 316 -13.99 -2.09 -7.27
CA PRO A 316 -14.36 -2.95 -6.14
C PRO A 316 -13.31 -4.02 -5.87
N LEU A 317 -13.02 -4.26 -4.59
CA LEU A 317 -12.06 -5.26 -4.14
C LEU A 317 -12.61 -6.68 -4.34
N SER A 318 -11.74 -7.63 -4.69
CA SER A 318 -12.10 -9.04 -4.91
C SER A 318 -12.11 -9.86 -3.62
N TYR A 319 -11.30 -9.46 -2.64
CA TYR A 319 -11.15 -10.18 -1.39
C TYR A 319 -11.86 -9.46 -0.24
N SER A 320 -12.74 -10.16 0.47
CA SER A 320 -13.13 -9.72 1.82
C SER A 320 -11.93 -9.84 2.77
N LEU A 321 -11.97 -9.17 3.92
CA LEU A 321 -10.88 -9.27 4.91
C LEU A 321 -10.61 -10.73 5.33
N GLU A 322 -11.67 -11.54 5.49
CA GLU A 322 -11.55 -12.95 5.84
C GLU A 322 -10.88 -13.77 4.74
N ASN A 323 -11.31 -13.57 3.49
CA ASN A 323 -10.73 -14.28 2.34
C ASN A 323 -9.29 -13.86 2.09
N ALA A 324 -8.95 -12.59 2.30
CA ALA A 324 -7.59 -12.10 2.19
C ALA A 324 -6.64 -12.76 3.21
N PHE A 325 -7.06 -12.89 4.48
CA PHE A 325 -6.25 -13.61 5.46
C PHE A 325 -6.15 -15.11 5.20
N LYS A 326 -7.21 -15.75 4.70
CA LYS A 326 -7.17 -17.17 4.30
C LYS A 326 -6.24 -17.39 3.11
N ASP A 327 -6.30 -16.54 2.11
CA ASP A 327 -5.46 -16.61 0.93
C ASP A 327 -3.99 -16.37 1.30
N TRP A 328 -3.69 -15.36 2.14
CA TRP A 328 -2.35 -15.15 2.68
C TRP A 328 -1.85 -16.35 3.47
N PHE A 329 -2.68 -16.94 4.34
CA PHE A 329 -2.30 -18.11 5.13
C PHE A 329 -1.99 -19.31 4.23
N LYS A 330 -2.79 -19.52 3.19
CA LYS A 330 -2.58 -20.56 2.15
C LYS A 330 -1.27 -20.34 1.40
N ASP A 331 -0.98 -19.11 0.94
CA ASP A 331 0.27 -18.75 0.25
C ASP A 331 1.50 -19.05 1.11
N CYS A 332 1.38 -18.96 2.43
CA CYS A 332 2.43 -19.28 3.40
C CYS A 332 2.47 -20.78 3.81
N GLY A 333 1.80 -21.65 3.07
CA GLY A 333 1.72 -23.10 3.33
C GLY A 333 1.00 -23.45 4.64
N GLU A 334 0.08 -22.61 5.07
CA GLU A 334 -0.76 -22.75 6.28
C GLU A 334 0.02 -22.90 7.58
N LYS A 335 1.22 -22.35 7.62
CA LYS A 335 2.12 -22.41 8.79
C LYS A 335 2.15 -21.11 9.59
N GLU A 336 2.48 -20.01 8.93
CA GLU A 336 2.60 -18.68 9.55
C GLU A 336 2.28 -17.59 8.52
N LEU A 337 1.69 -16.46 8.96
CA LEU A 337 1.57 -15.27 8.13
C LEU A 337 2.93 -14.51 8.13
N VAL A 338 3.65 -14.58 7.02
CA VAL A 338 4.95 -13.94 6.81
C VAL A 338 5.08 -13.34 5.41
#